data_17c01d0cad8199af5a714cd6c3c890d8
#
_entry.id   17c01d0cad8199af5a714cd6c3c890d8
#
_cell.length_a   1.000
_cell.length_b   1.000
_cell.length_c   1.000
_cell.angle_alpha   90.00
_cell.angle_beta   90.00
_cell.angle_gamma   90.00
#
_symmetry.space_group_name_H-M   'P 1'
#
loop_
_entity.id
_entity.type
_entity.pdbx_description
1 polymer ?
#
loop_
_entity_poly.entity_id
_entity_poly.type
_entity_poly.pdbx_seq_one_letter_code
_entity_poly.pdbx_strand_id
1 'polypeptide(L)' 'MTFAVQPATFGNFDEHGCEWATDLDHARDIAFDWSADEGGAKMIVWRVGTVSATRWLEVVA' A
#
# COMPACT_ATOMS: atom_id res chain seq x y z
N MET A 1 8.01 9.04 -8.84
CA MET A 1 7.78 7.66 -8.43
C MET A 1 6.47 7.58 -7.68
N THR A 2 5.67 6.57 -7.95
CA THR A 2 4.34 6.43 -7.39
C THR A 2 4.29 5.23 -6.47
N PHE A 3 3.54 5.37 -5.39
CA PHE A 3 3.32 4.29 -4.44
C PHE A 3 1.83 3.97 -4.36
N ALA A 4 1.52 2.75 -3.98
CA ALA A 4 0.15 2.30 -3.78
C ALA A 4 0.05 1.49 -2.50
N VAL A 5 -1.09 1.56 -1.84
CA VAL A 5 -1.33 0.85 -0.59
C VAL A 5 -2.56 -0.03 -0.75
N GLN A 6 -2.46 -1.27 -0.31
CA GLN A 6 -3.60 -2.19 -0.30
C GLN A 6 -3.41 -3.24 0.78
N PRO A 7 -4.50 -3.90 1.22
CA PRO A 7 -4.38 -4.99 2.18
C PRO A 7 -3.55 -6.15 1.63
N ALA A 8 -2.77 -6.77 2.51
CA ALA A 8 -1.96 -7.94 2.14
C ALA A 8 -2.81 -9.08 1.62
N THR A 9 -4.06 -9.18 2.06
CA THR A 9 -4.98 -10.22 1.63
C THR A 9 -5.35 -10.15 0.16
N PHE A 10 -5.14 -9.00 -0.51
CA PHE A 10 -5.39 -8.90 -1.95
C PHE A 10 -4.42 -9.76 -2.77
N GLY A 11 -3.26 -10.07 -2.21
CA GLY A 11 -2.24 -10.86 -2.90
C GLY A 11 -1.46 -10.04 -3.90
N ASN A 12 -1.90 -10.06 -5.15
CA ASN A 12 -1.24 -9.31 -6.22
C ASN A 12 -1.66 -7.84 -6.21
N PHE A 13 -0.84 -7.00 -6.84
CA PHE A 13 -1.15 -5.59 -6.97
C PHE A 13 -2.46 -5.38 -7.75
N ASP A 14 -3.36 -4.58 -7.18
CA ASP A 14 -4.67 -4.26 -7.76
C ASP A 14 -4.76 -2.74 -7.94
N GLU A 15 -4.59 -2.28 -9.17
CA GLU A 15 -4.60 -0.85 -9.47
C GLU A 15 -5.95 -0.19 -9.24
N HIS A 16 -7.03 -0.97 -9.18
CA HIS A 16 -8.38 -0.44 -8.95
C HIS A 16 -8.78 -0.47 -7.49
N GLY A 17 -8.16 -1.33 -6.69
CA GLY A 17 -8.48 -1.49 -5.28
C GLY A 17 -7.49 -0.87 -4.32
N CYS A 18 -6.48 -0.17 -4.82
CA CYS A 18 -5.44 0.44 -3.98
C CYS A 18 -5.69 1.94 -3.76
N GLU A 19 -5.02 2.48 -2.74
CA GLU A 19 -4.91 3.92 -2.53
C GLU A 19 -3.57 4.40 -3.07
N TRP A 20 -3.57 5.49 -3.81
CA TRP A 20 -2.37 6.01 -4.46
C TRP A 20 -1.70 7.10 -3.62
N ALA A 21 -0.37 7.14 -3.64
CA ALA A 21 0.41 8.17 -2.98
C ALA A 21 1.62 8.55 -3.85
N THR A 22 2.04 9.81 -3.74
CA THR A 22 3.14 10.34 -4.56
C THR A 22 4.51 10.16 -3.91
N ASP A 23 4.56 9.92 -2.61
CA ASP A 23 5.81 9.67 -1.89
C ASP A 23 5.62 8.59 -0.82
N LEU A 24 6.76 8.08 -0.33
CA LEU A 24 6.75 6.96 0.60
C LEU A 24 6.16 7.32 1.96
N ASP A 25 6.45 8.52 2.46
CA ASP A 25 5.92 8.93 3.77
C ASP A 25 4.41 9.01 3.74
N HIS A 26 3.83 9.56 2.68
CA HIS A 26 2.39 9.62 2.52
C HIS A 26 1.79 8.23 2.39
N ALA A 27 2.44 7.35 1.63
CA ALA A 27 1.98 5.96 1.50
C ALA A 27 1.98 5.24 2.85
N ARG A 28 2.99 5.45 3.66
CA ARG A 28 3.06 4.85 5.00
C ARG A 28 1.94 5.37 5.91
N ASP A 29 1.64 6.66 5.84
CA ASP A 29 0.55 7.24 6.63
C ASP A 29 -0.80 6.63 6.22
N ILE A 30 -1.05 6.52 4.92
CA ILE A 30 -2.27 5.87 4.40
C ILE A 30 -2.34 4.43 4.89
N ALA A 31 -1.23 3.70 4.79
CA ALA A 31 -1.18 2.29 5.18
C ALA A 31 -1.45 2.12 6.67
N PHE A 32 -0.89 2.97 7.51
CA PHE A 32 -1.09 2.92 8.95
C PHE A 32 -2.55 3.20 9.31
N ASP A 33 -3.12 4.26 8.73
CA ASP A 33 -4.51 4.62 9.00
C ASP A 33 -5.47 3.53 8.53
N TRP A 34 -5.25 2.98 7.35
CA TRP A 34 -6.06 1.90 6.81
C TRP A 34 -5.95 0.65 7.68
N SER A 35 -4.73 0.29 8.08
CA SER A 35 -4.51 -0.84 8.97
C SER A 35 -5.27 -0.67 10.29
N ALA A 36 -5.23 0.52 10.89
CA ALA A 36 -5.95 0.81 12.12
C ALA A 36 -7.46 0.67 11.93
N ASP A 37 -8.00 1.17 10.83
CA ASP A 37 -9.42 1.08 10.50
C ASP A 37 -9.88 -0.37 10.32
N GLU A 38 -8.99 -1.25 9.88
CA GLU A 38 -9.26 -2.66 9.65
C GLU A 38 -8.82 -3.55 10.82
N GLY A 39 -8.70 -2.98 12.01
CA GLY A 39 -8.39 -3.74 13.22
C GLY A 39 -6.96 -4.27 13.28
N GLY A 40 -6.01 -3.58 12.67
CA GLY A 40 -4.61 -3.98 12.65
C GLY A 40 -4.26 -4.91 11.50
N ALA A 41 -5.03 -4.90 10.42
CA ALA A 41 -4.72 -5.71 9.24
C ALA A 41 -3.41 -5.27 8.59
N LYS A 42 -2.66 -6.23 8.07
CA LYS A 42 -1.41 -5.96 7.38
C LYS A 42 -1.68 -5.28 6.04
N MET A 43 -1.00 -4.15 5.82
CA MET A 43 -1.05 -3.43 4.55
C MET A 43 0.28 -3.57 3.83
N ILE A 44 0.24 -3.60 2.49
CA ILE A 44 1.45 -3.62 1.67
C ILE A 44 1.54 -2.30 0.94
N VAL A 45 2.71 -1.68 1.01
CA VAL A 45 3.03 -0.51 0.19
C VAL A 45 3.77 -1.03 -1.03
N TRP A 46 3.24 -0.71 -2.21
CA TRP A 46 3.82 -1.09 -3.49
C TRP A 46 4.52 0.11 -4.11
N ARG A 47 5.67 -0.14 -4.69
CA ARG A 47 6.36 0.83 -5.52
C ARG A 47 5.93 0.57 -6.96
N VAL A 48 5.29 1.55 -7.60
CA VAL A 48 4.69 1.35 -8.92
C VAL A 48 5.49 2.11 -9.97
N GLY A 49 6.07 1.37 -10.88
CA GLY A 49 6.76 1.92 -12.03
C GLY A 49 5.87 1.85 -13.28
N THR A 50 6.46 2.19 -14.44
CA THR A 50 5.72 2.17 -15.70
C THR A 50 5.46 0.75 -16.22
N VAL A 51 6.27 -0.22 -15.79
CA VAL A 51 6.22 -1.60 -16.29
C VAL A 51 5.68 -2.57 -15.24
N SER A 52 6.00 -2.35 -13.97
CA SER A 52 5.64 -3.30 -12.93
C SER A 52 5.43 -2.61 -11.59
N ALA A 53 4.74 -3.30 -10.69
CA ALA A 53 4.61 -2.91 -9.30
C ALA A 53 5.40 -3.91 -8.45
N THR A 54 6.15 -3.39 -7.47
CA THR A 54 7.00 -4.20 -6.60
C THR A 54 6.61 -3.96 -5.15
N ARG A 55 6.49 -5.03 -4.37
CA ARG A 55 6.28 -4.90 -2.93
C ARG A 55 7.46 -4.15 -2.32
N TRP A 56 7.16 -3.12 -1.54
CA TRP A 56 8.19 -2.27 -0.97
C TRP A 56 8.33 -2.47 0.53
N LEU A 57 7.22 -2.39 1.25
CA LEU A 57 7.24 -2.64 2.70
C LEU A 57 5.85 -3.02 3.21
N GLU A 58 5.82 -3.56 4.42
CA GLU A 58 4.59 -3.92 5.12
C GLU A 58 4.36 -2.94 6.26
N VAL A 59 3.09 -2.59 6.49
CA VAL A 59 2.70 -1.69 7.58
C VAL A 59 1.56 -2.34 8.37
N VAL A 60 1.71 -2.36 9.68
CA VAL A 60 0.68 -2.86 10.59
C VAL A 60 0.52 -1.84 11.72
N ALA A 61 -0.70 -1.43 11.96
CA ALA A 61 -1.02 -0.52 13.06
C ALA A 61 -1.03 -1.24 14.42
#